data_dbb1b44a0ba9066f2c7526a4cda55762
#
_entry.id   dbb1b44a0ba9066f2c7526a4cda55762
#
_cell.length_a   1.000
_cell.length_b   1.000
_cell.length_c   1.000
_cell.angle_alpha   90.00
_cell.angle_beta   90.00
_cell.angle_gamma   90.00
#
_symmetry.space_group_name_H-M   'P 1'
#
loop_
_entity.id
_entity.type
_entity.pdbx_description
1 polymer ?
#
loop_
_entity_poly.entity_id
_entity_poly.type
_entity_poly.pdbx_seq_one_letter_code
_entity_poly.pdbx_strand_id
1 'polypeptide(L)'
;MTVSAAQSTALNWVETARSGLSQDCARIFEYAEPAWREYKSAAWYVERLRAEGFDVEEGSGGMPTAFCAQWSNGDGPTVGMYAEYDAVPSNCQAAVPYAAPRVGLSALAAGHTDPHSALGISGLGGLLATKAAMETHGIKGGLRFTGEPAEKVRGSKPIHAAKGYYDGLAGMLSFHPFYMLPMCNTVRWETHCGAAYSMIYRFICDEPHLFGATDGAPIPQSHSDIRAPGANDALVMMYAQARMLRDTMLPHSGGWSISEAIISTGQATADNLPAGLAELQYMIRVPTVEMAQSVSARLDALADTVAAQTGCRVERHWVCKSRPGLANHAMADLVWEQIQQVGAPVWNDEAKYLMRKVQVNCGMSPNDDPVLPACKTLIAPQDAEAILRESLPPNQRNSTSDDYTDMTCHAPTARFYMARPALKGGPYPAWAMNALGGMPQTIDPMVQAASKVLALSALRLLEDKDARFAAQVEFERRKDDQDIPPLCDYPAPIQFNWPEYSETARGHDWHIPTSDAS
;
A
#
# COMPACT_ATOMS: atom_id res chain seq x y z
N MET A 1 -22.84 -24.54 -1.84
CA MET A 1 -22.97 -24.76 -0.37
C MET A 1 -24.22 -24.05 0.15
N THR A 2 -24.85 -24.57 1.21
CA THR A 2 -25.99 -23.89 1.84
C THR A 2 -25.47 -22.79 2.76
N VAL A 3 -25.99 -21.58 2.62
CA VAL A 3 -25.63 -20.44 3.46
C VAL A 3 -26.11 -20.70 4.89
N SER A 4 -25.22 -20.58 5.88
CA SER A 4 -25.59 -20.71 7.30
C SER A 4 -26.40 -19.53 7.80
N ALA A 5 -27.06 -19.67 8.96
CA ALA A 5 -27.79 -18.56 9.57
C ALA A 5 -26.85 -17.37 9.91
N ALA A 6 -25.65 -17.64 10.39
CA ALA A 6 -24.65 -16.63 10.69
C ALA A 6 -24.16 -15.92 9.40
N GLN A 7 -23.88 -16.68 8.36
CA GLN A 7 -23.54 -16.13 7.05
C GLN A 7 -24.66 -15.25 6.49
N SER A 8 -25.94 -15.70 6.61
CA SER A 8 -27.08 -14.88 6.19
C SER A 8 -27.18 -13.56 6.95
N THR A 9 -26.90 -13.58 8.27
CA THR A 9 -26.87 -12.34 9.08
C THR A 9 -25.78 -11.40 8.59
N ALA A 10 -24.56 -11.88 8.33
CA ALA A 10 -23.47 -11.06 7.84
C ALA A 10 -23.76 -10.47 6.45
N LEU A 11 -24.29 -11.28 5.52
CA LEU A 11 -24.68 -10.80 4.18
C LEU A 11 -25.77 -9.71 4.25
N ASN A 12 -26.79 -9.91 5.09
CA ASN A 12 -27.86 -8.94 5.32
C ASN A 12 -27.34 -7.66 5.96
N TRP A 13 -26.38 -7.77 6.88
CA TRP A 13 -25.74 -6.60 7.48
C TRP A 13 -25.08 -5.71 6.40
N VAL A 14 -24.28 -6.30 5.51
CA VAL A 14 -23.63 -5.57 4.40
C VAL A 14 -24.67 -4.88 3.50
N GLU A 15 -25.76 -5.55 3.17
CA GLU A 15 -26.84 -4.94 2.36
C GLU A 15 -27.49 -3.76 3.09
N THR A 16 -27.77 -3.89 4.38
CA THR A 16 -28.40 -2.83 5.18
C THR A 16 -27.46 -1.64 5.39
N ALA A 17 -26.17 -1.91 5.60
CA ALA A 17 -25.14 -0.90 5.82
C ALA A 17 -24.65 -0.21 4.53
N ARG A 18 -25.13 -0.63 3.36
CA ARG A 18 -24.68 -0.19 2.03
C ARG A 18 -24.50 1.32 1.89
N SER A 19 -25.50 2.09 2.29
CA SER A 19 -25.44 3.56 2.19
C SER A 19 -24.42 4.18 3.13
N GLY A 20 -24.26 3.62 4.34
CA GLY A 20 -23.24 4.05 5.30
C GLY A 20 -21.83 3.76 4.78
N LEU A 21 -21.57 2.55 4.32
CA LEU A 21 -20.27 2.17 3.75
C LEU A 21 -19.91 3.03 2.53
N SER A 22 -20.89 3.37 1.67
CA SER A 22 -20.71 4.26 0.53
C SER A 22 -20.27 5.66 0.97
N GLN A 23 -20.93 6.25 2.00
CA GLN A 23 -20.59 7.55 2.55
C GLN A 23 -19.21 7.55 3.21
N ASP A 24 -18.88 6.49 3.93
CA ASP A 24 -17.60 6.31 4.59
C ASP A 24 -16.46 6.19 3.56
N CYS A 25 -16.68 5.43 2.48
CA CYS A 25 -15.74 5.33 1.35
C CYS A 25 -15.50 6.69 0.68
N ALA A 26 -16.58 7.45 0.40
CA ALA A 26 -16.49 8.77 -0.19
C ALA A 26 -15.71 9.74 0.73
N ARG A 27 -15.88 9.64 2.04
CA ARG A 27 -15.17 10.47 3.03
C ARG A 27 -13.66 10.21 3.02
N ILE A 28 -13.23 8.95 3.06
CA ILE A 28 -11.80 8.60 2.99
C ILE A 28 -11.23 8.99 1.61
N PHE A 29 -12.00 8.81 0.53
CA PHE A 29 -11.61 9.28 -0.80
C PHE A 29 -11.35 10.79 -0.85
N GLU A 30 -12.18 11.59 -0.17
CA GLU A 30 -12.00 13.05 -0.11
C GLU A 30 -10.81 13.48 0.77
N TYR A 31 -10.47 12.73 1.81
CA TYR A 31 -9.28 13.02 2.62
C TYR A 31 -8.00 12.87 1.80
N ALA A 32 -7.84 11.77 1.09
CA ALA A 32 -6.74 11.46 0.18
C ALA A 32 -5.37 11.96 0.68
N GLU A 33 -5.02 11.54 1.87
CA GLU A 33 -3.78 11.91 2.53
C GLU A 33 -2.61 11.02 2.07
N PRO A 34 -1.42 11.58 1.78
CA PRO A 34 -0.28 10.78 1.36
C PRO A 34 0.33 9.98 2.53
N ALA A 35 1.21 9.05 2.18
CA ALA A 35 1.91 8.16 3.11
C ALA A 35 2.50 8.91 4.32
N TRP A 36 2.29 8.40 5.52
CA TRP A 36 2.67 8.98 6.81
C TRP A 36 1.99 10.31 7.18
N ARG A 37 0.93 10.70 6.46
CA ARG A 37 0.17 11.93 6.69
C ARG A 37 -1.33 11.69 6.77
N GLU A 38 -1.74 10.45 7.00
CA GLU A 38 -3.13 9.99 6.98
C GLU A 38 -3.86 10.29 8.31
N TYR A 39 -3.65 11.48 8.88
CA TYR A 39 -4.15 11.84 10.21
C TYR A 39 -5.67 11.87 10.30
N LYS A 40 -6.35 12.42 9.27
CA LYS A 40 -7.82 12.49 9.24
C LYS A 40 -8.43 11.12 9.04
N SER A 41 -7.84 10.32 8.15
CA SER A 41 -8.28 8.96 7.85
C SER A 41 -8.14 8.08 9.08
N ALA A 42 -6.97 8.08 9.72
CA ALA A 42 -6.71 7.30 10.93
C ALA A 42 -7.65 7.70 12.07
N ALA A 43 -7.79 8.99 12.36
CA ALA A 43 -8.69 9.49 13.40
C ALA A 43 -10.14 9.06 13.14
N TRP A 44 -10.60 9.13 11.89
CA TRP A 44 -11.95 8.69 11.53
C TRP A 44 -12.16 7.20 11.79
N TYR A 45 -11.20 6.34 11.40
CA TYR A 45 -11.28 4.89 11.69
C TYR A 45 -11.31 4.60 13.18
N VAL A 46 -10.46 5.28 13.97
CA VAL A 46 -10.40 5.13 15.42
C VAL A 46 -11.74 5.50 16.07
N GLU A 47 -12.31 6.66 15.72
CA GLU A 47 -13.62 7.08 16.24
C GLU A 47 -14.72 6.08 15.84
N ARG A 48 -14.72 5.65 14.59
CA ARG A 48 -15.70 4.69 14.08
C ARG A 48 -15.63 3.35 14.81
N LEU A 49 -14.44 2.79 14.99
CA LEU A 49 -14.23 1.50 15.65
C LEU A 49 -14.58 1.57 17.14
N ARG A 50 -14.24 2.67 17.82
CA ARG A 50 -14.67 2.90 19.22
C ARG A 50 -16.19 2.98 19.35
N ALA A 51 -16.85 3.66 18.43
CA ALA A 51 -18.32 3.73 18.41
C ALA A 51 -18.98 2.35 18.20
N GLU A 52 -18.28 1.44 17.52
CA GLU A 52 -18.69 0.04 17.34
C GLU A 52 -18.26 -0.88 18.51
N GLY A 53 -17.65 -0.33 19.56
CA GLY A 53 -17.28 -1.06 20.78
C GLY A 53 -15.97 -1.83 20.71
N PHE A 54 -15.07 -1.48 19.78
CA PHE A 54 -13.71 -2.00 19.78
C PHE A 54 -12.83 -1.25 20.80
N ASP A 55 -11.90 -1.98 21.41
CA ASP A 55 -10.75 -1.38 22.08
C ASP A 55 -9.70 -1.01 21.03
N VAL A 56 -9.29 0.28 21.01
CA VAL A 56 -8.46 0.81 19.94
C VAL A 56 -7.21 1.47 20.50
N GLU A 57 -6.06 0.89 20.19
CA GLU A 57 -4.74 1.47 20.35
C GLU A 57 -4.47 2.42 19.19
N GLU A 58 -4.35 3.73 19.47
CA GLU A 58 -3.92 4.74 18.51
C GLU A 58 -2.39 4.80 18.45
N GLY A 59 -1.84 5.13 17.28
CA GLY A 59 -0.39 5.21 17.10
C GLY A 59 0.31 3.86 17.27
N SER A 60 -0.40 2.76 16.94
CA SER A 60 0.12 1.41 17.11
C SER A 60 1.47 1.23 16.41
N GLY A 61 2.33 0.47 17.04
CA GLY A 61 3.69 0.28 16.53
C GLY A 61 4.57 1.53 16.59
N GLY A 62 4.13 2.65 17.21
CA GLY A 62 4.83 3.94 17.22
C GLY A 62 4.64 4.74 15.92
N MET A 63 3.60 4.41 15.15
CA MET A 63 3.25 5.08 13.90
C MET A 63 2.01 5.97 14.13
N PRO A 64 2.12 7.30 14.12
CA PRO A 64 1.04 8.21 14.52
C PRO A 64 -0.27 8.06 13.73
N THR A 65 -0.20 7.57 12.50
CA THR A 65 -1.36 7.37 11.63
C THR A 65 -1.80 5.90 11.55
N ALA A 66 -1.20 5.00 12.37
CA ALA A 66 -1.62 3.61 12.50
C ALA A 66 -2.55 3.42 13.72
N PHE A 67 -3.28 2.32 13.71
CA PHE A 67 -4.08 1.87 14.85
C PHE A 67 -4.17 0.35 14.89
N CYS A 68 -4.49 -0.20 16.08
CA CYS A 68 -4.87 -1.60 16.24
C CYS A 68 -6.15 -1.68 17.06
N ALA A 69 -7.21 -2.21 16.48
CA ALA A 69 -8.50 -2.38 17.13
C ALA A 69 -8.77 -3.85 17.42
N GLN A 70 -9.28 -4.14 18.61
CA GLN A 70 -9.61 -5.49 19.05
C GLN A 70 -11.01 -5.56 19.63
N TRP A 71 -11.70 -6.65 19.38
CA TRP A 71 -13.00 -6.97 19.95
C TRP A 71 -13.14 -8.47 20.12
N SER A 72 -13.86 -8.91 21.16
CA SER A 72 -14.05 -10.33 21.46
C SER A 72 -15.47 -10.62 21.94
N ASN A 73 -16.01 -11.77 21.51
CA ASN A 73 -17.24 -12.36 22.00
C ASN A 73 -16.97 -13.59 22.90
N GLY A 74 -15.94 -13.52 23.72
CA GLY A 74 -15.47 -14.60 24.60
C GLY A 74 -14.35 -15.43 23.99
N ASP A 75 -13.88 -16.43 24.73
CA ASP A 75 -12.71 -17.24 24.37
C ASP A 75 -12.89 -17.98 23.04
N GLY A 76 -11.89 -17.91 22.18
CA GLY A 76 -11.89 -18.56 20.87
C GLY A 76 -10.82 -18.03 19.93
N PRO A 77 -10.82 -18.46 18.66
CA PRO A 77 -9.85 -18.01 17.69
C PRO A 77 -10.03 -16.51 17.35
N THR A 78 -8.94 -15.82 17.06
CA THR A 78 -8.96 -14.42 16.62
C THR A 78 -8.65 -14.34 15.13
N VAL A 79 -9.49 -13.65 14.37
CA VAL A 79 -9.29 -13.42 12.92
C VAL A 79 -8.86 -11.99 12.69
N GLY A 80 -7.84 -11.81 11.83
CA GLY A 80 -7.27 -10.53 11.45
C GLY A 80 -7.81 -10.00 10.12
N MET A 81 -8.05 -8.70 10.06
CA MET A 81 -8.30 -7.90 8.86
C MET A 81 -7.60 -6.55 9.00
N TYR A 82 -7.59 -5.75 7.94
CA TYR A 82 -6.90 -4.46 7.99
C TYR A 82 -7.53 -3.42 7.04
N ALA A 83 -7.14 -2.17 7.23
CA ALA A 83 -7.41 -1.07 6.32
C ALA A 83 -6.11 -0.44 5.82
N GLU A 84 -6.06 -0.10 4.55
CA GLU A 84 -5.14 0.88 3.97
C GLU A 84 -5.94 2.13 3.61
N TYR A 85 -5.32 3.30 3.66
CA TYR A 85 -6.00 4.57 3.43
C TYR A 85 -5.10 5.69 2.90
N ASP A 86 -3.85 5.40 2.55
CA ASP A 86 -2.94 6.36 1.94
C ASP A 86 -3.25 6.59 0.45
N ALA A 87 -2.96 7.79 0.00
CA ALA A 87 -3.17 8.26 -1.37
C ALA A 87 -1.83 8.58 -2.05
N VAL A 88 -1.88 8.69 -3.37
CA VAL A 88 -0.70 8.91 -4.23
C VAL A 88 -0.58 10.39 -4.56
N PRO A 89 0.57 11.06 -4.28
CA PRO A 89 0.83 12.43 -4.70
C PRO A 89 0.65 12.64 -6.21
N SER A 90 0.33 13.86 -6.61
CA SER A 90 0.12 14.25 -8.02
C SER A 90 -1.00 13.48 -8.73
N ASN A 91 -2.01 13.06 -7.99
CA ASN A 91 -3.14 12.29 -8.51
C ASN A 91 -4.49 12.83 -8.05
N CYS A 92 -4.59 14.12 -7.75
CA CYS A 92 -5.83 14.74 -7.28
C CYS A 92 -6.92 14.67 -8.36
N GLN A 93 -8.01 13.98 -8.03
CA GLN A 93 -9.15 13.81 -8.90
C GLN A 93 -10.45 13.84 -8.09
N ALA A 94 -11.42 14.61 -8.54
CA ALA A 94 -12.76 14.58 -7.99
C ALA A 94 -13.53 13.32 -8.44
N ALA A 95 -14.55 12.94 -7.69
CA ALA A 95 -15.44 11.81 -8.00
C ALA A 95 -16.42 12.16 -9.15
N VAL A 96 -15.89 12.52 -10.32
CA VAL A 96 -16.64 12.93 -11.50
C VAL A 96 -16.10 12.24 -12.76
N PRO A 97 -16.93 12.02 -13.80
CA PRO A 97 -16.54 11.22 -14.97
C PRO A 97 -15.67 11.98 -15.97
N TYR A 98 -14.95 13.00 -15.56
CA TYR A 98 -13.99 13.79 -16.37
C TYR A 98 -12.81 14.23 -15.54
N ALA A 99 -11.70 14.61 -16.17
CA ALA A 99 -10.51 15.08 -15.49
C ALA A 99 -10.76 16.41 -14.78
N ALA A 100 -10.74 16.40 -13.47
CA ALA A 100 -10.85 17.60 -12.63
C ALA A 100 -10.22 17.34 -11.27
N PRO A 101 -9.38 18.21 -10.74
CA PRO A 101 -8.96 18.13 -9.36
C PRO A 101 -10.16 18.35 -8.42
N ARG A 102 -10.04 17.90 -7.17
CA ARG A 102 -11.02 18.21 -6.13
C ARG A 102 -11.10 19.73 -5.92
N VAL A 103 -12.28 20.21 -5.57
CA VAL A 103 -12.55 21.65 -5.45
C VAL A 103 -11.57 22.31 -4.50
N GLY A 104 -10.94 23.40 -4.94
CA GLY A 104 -9.96 24.16 -4.16
C GLY A 104 -8.56 23.55 -4.09
N LEU A 105 -8.30 22.42 -4.76
CA LEU A 105 -6.99 21.77 -4.77
C LEU A 105 -6.32 21.80 -6.15
N SER A 106 -4.99 21.71 -6.15
CA SER A 106 -4.21 21.51 -7.38
C SER A 106 -4.29 20.05 -7.84
N ALA A 107 -4.06 19.83 -9.14
CA ALA A 107 -3.87 18.48 -9.68
C ALA A 107 -2.66 17.74 -9.06
N LEU A 108 -1.73 18.46 -8.44
CA LEU A 108 -0.56 17.92 -7.77
C LEU A 108 -0.85 17.39 -6.35
N ALA A 109 -2.02 17.69 -5.77
CA ALA A 109 -2.42 17.09 -4.50
C ALA A 109 -2.60 15.56 -4.66
N ALA A 110 -2.65 14.85 -3.53
CA ALA A 110 -2.80 13.40 -3.53
C ALA A 110 -4.19 12.95 -3.96
N GLY A 111 -4.31 11.71 -4.45
CA GLY A 111 -5.57 11.07 -4.82
C GLY A 111 -5.48 9.55 -4.83
N HIS A 112 -6.62 8.88 -4.72
CA HIS A 112 -6.73 7.42 -4.62
C HIS A 112 -6.74 6.72 -5.99
N THR A 113 -5.66 6.83 -6.76
CA THR A 113 -5.49 6.09 -8.03
C THR A 113 -5.51 4.59 -7.78
N ASP A 114 -4.87 4.14 -6.72
CA ASP A 114 -5.13 2.86 -6.08
C ASP A 114 -6.19 3.10 -5.00
N PRO A 115 -7.36 2.43 -5.06
CA PRO A 115 -8.49 2.84 -4.23
C PRO A 115 -8.40 2.30 -2.80
N HIS A 116 -7.39 2.72 -2.04
CA HIS A 116 -7.22 2.37 -0.62
C HIS A 116 -8.39 2.85 0.23
N SER A 117 -9.06 3.94 -0.16
CA SER A 117 -10.33 4.33 0.46
C SER A 117 -11.36 3.20 0.43
N ALA A 118 -11.50 2.55 -0.71
CA ALA A 118 -12.44 1.43 -0.86
C ALA A 118 -11.91 0.12 -0.24
N LEU A 119 -10.57 -0.10 -0.25
CA LEU A 119 -9.95 -1.23 0.42
C LEU A 119 -10.26 -1.22 1.92
N GLY A 120 -9.93 -0.11 2.58
CA GLY A 120 -10.11 0.00 4.03
C GLY A 120 -11.56 -0.10 4.45
N ILE A 121 -12.48 0.52 3.70
CA ILE A 121 -13.93 0.42 3.99
C ILE A 121 -14.48 -0.98 3.69
N SER A 122 -13.94 -1.70 2.70
CA SER A 122 -14.27 -3.12 2.51
C SER A 122 -13.85 -3.97 3.72
N GLY A 123 -12.64 -3.71 4.25
CA GLY A 123 -12.15 -4.33 5.47
C GLY A 123 -13.06 -4.06 6.67
N LEU A 124 -13.42 -2.79 6.89
CA LEU A 124 -14.34 -2.38 7.96
C LEU A 124 -15.72 -3.01 7.79
N GLY A 125 -16.26 -3.03 6.56
CA GLY A 125 -17.56 -3.64 6.28
C GLY A 125 -17.57 -5.14 6.58
N GLY A 126 -16.51 -5.87 6.20
CA GLY A 126 -16.35 -7.29 6.52
C GLY A 126 -16.23 -7.54 8.03
N LEU A 127 -15.43 -6.70 8.71
CA LEU A 127 -15.25 -6.75 10.16
C LEU A 127 -16.58 -6.58 10.92
N LEU A 128 -17.33 -5.53 10.62
CA LEU A 128 -18.58 -5.20 11.31
C LEU A 128 -19.70 -6.20 10.98
N ALA A 129 -19.76 -6.70 9.75
CA ALA A 129 -20.69 -7.77 9.38
C ALA A 129 -20.38 -9.09 10.14
N THR A 130 -19.10 -9.42 10.31
CA THR A 130 -18.67 -10.57 11.11
C THR A 130 -19.07 -10.38 12.56
N LYS A 131 -18.78 -9.21 13.16
CA LYS A 131 -19.16 -8.87 14.53
C LYS A 131 -20.66 -9.04 14.76
N ALA A 132 -21.49 -8.49 13.88
CA ALA A 132 -22.95 -8.58 13.98
C ALA A 132 -23.44 -10.05 13.96
N ALA A 133 -22.84 -10.89 13.12
CA ALA A 133 -23.15 -12.32 13.10
C ALA A 133 -22.69 -13.03 14.38
N MET A 134 -21.49 -12.72 14.89
CA MET A 134 -20.96 -13.27 16.13
C MET A 134 -21.87 -12.94 17.34
N GLU A 135 -22.30 -11.69 17.45
CA GLU A 135 -23.22 -11.25 18.51
C GLU A 135 -24.59 -11.94 18.41
N THR A 136 -25.16 -12.00 17.19
CA THR A 136 -26.49 -12.57 16.96
C THR A 136 -26.54 -14.07 17.23
N HIS A 137 -25.49 -14.80 16.86
CA HIS A 137 -25.45 -16.27 16.94
C HIS A 137 -24.58 -16.83 18.07
N GLY A 138 -24.03 -15.96 18.92
CA GLY A 138 -23.21 -16.37 20.07
C GLY A 138 -21.88 -17.03 19.67
N ILE A 139 -21.36 -16.75 18.46
CA ILE A 139 -20.09 -17.30 17.99
C ILE A 139 -18.95 -16.73 18.82
N LYS A 140 -18.13 -17.62 19.38
CA LYS A 140 -17.00 -17.25 20.24
C LYS A 140 -15.75 -16.97 19.45
N GLY A 141 -14.91 -16.05 19.95
CA GLY A 141 -13.65 -15.67 19.35
C GLY A 141 -13.44 -14.16 19.32
N GLY A 142 -12.38 -13.73 18.65
CA GLY A 142 -11.96 -12.34 18.56
C GLY A 142 -11.81 -11.86 17.12
N LEU A 143 -11.85 -10.54 16.98
CA LEU A 143 -11.57 -9.82 15.75
C LEU A 143 -10.45 -8.81 16.02
N ARG A 144 -9.43 -8.79 15.16
CA ARG A 144 -8.37 -7.79 15.18
C ARG A 144 -8.37 -7.03 13.85
N PHE A 145 -8.36 -5.70 13.94
CA PHE A 145 -8.35 -4.84 12.75
C PHE A 145 -7.23 -3.81 12.86
N THR A 146 -6.27 -3.88 11.94
CA THR A 146 -5.13 -2.95 11.94
C THR A 146 -5.30 -1.87 10.88
N GLY A 147 -4.97 -0.64 11.24
CA GLY A 147 -4.82 0.46 10.31
C GLY A 147 -3.39 0.52 9.81
N GLU A 148 -3.23 0.35 8.51
CA GLU A 148 -1.94 0.21 7.84
C GLU A 148 -1.66 1.42 6.95
N PRO A 149 -1.07 2.51 7.52
CA PRO A 149 -0.67 3.68 6.74
C PRO A 149 0.52 3.37 5.85
N ALA A 150 0.78 4.29 4.92
CA ALA A 150 2.01 4.33 4.12
C ALA A 150 2.27 3.06 3.29
N GLU A 151 1.22 2.41 2.77
CA GLU A 151 1.39 1.25 1.90
C GLU A 151 2.16 1.61 0.62
N LYS A 152 1.96 2.81 0.06
CA LYS A 152 2.66 3.23 -1.16
C LYS A 152 4.18 3.25 -1.03
N VAL A 153 4.68 3.34 0.18
CA VAL A 153 6.12 3.21 0.49
C VAL A 153 6.47 1.89 1.20
N ARG A 154 5.51 0.96 1.35
CA ARG A 154 5.66 -0.34 2.04
C ARG A 154 6.03 -0.19 3.51
N GLY A 155 5.43 0.82 4.19
CA GLY A 155 5.96 1.34 5.45
C GLY A 155 5.49 0.63 6.71
N SER A 156 4.19 0.41 6.89
CA SER A 156 3.60 0.07 8.19
C SER A 156 3.65 -1.41 8.54
N LYS A 157 3.28 -2.29 7.61
CA LYS A 157 3.12 -3.72 7.90
C LYS A 157 4.40 -4.40 8.39
N PRO A 158 5.63 -4.10 7.86
CA PRO A 158 6.86 -4.62 8.45
C PRO A 158 7.09 -4.18 9.90
N ILE A 159 6.65 -2.96 10.27
CA ILE A 159 6.76 -2.44 11.63
C ILE A 159 5.77 -3.15 12.55
N HIS A 160 4.51 -3.29 12.15
CA HIS A 160 3.52 -4.06 12.90
C HIS A 160 3.94 -5.51 13.06
N ALA A 161 4.47 -6.15 12.00
CA ALA A 161 5.00 -7.51 12.05
C ALA A 161 6.13 -7.64 13.08
N ALA A 162 7.14 -6.75 13.05
CA ALA A 162 8.25 -6.77 13.99
C ALA A 162 7.83 -6.57 15.45
N LYS A 163 6.66 -5.97 15.68
CA LYS A 163 6.10 -5.72 17.02
C LYS A 163 5.00 -6.70 17.42
N GLY A 164 4.77 -7.76 16.63
CA GLY A 164 3.87 -8.86 16.98
C GLY A 164 2.38 -8.58 16.79
N TYR A 165 1.97 -7.53 16.07
CA TYR A 165 0.56 -7.21 15.87
C TYR A 165 -0.22 -8.27 15.09
N TYR A 166 0.47 -9.14 14.37
CA TYR A 166 -0.16 -10.25 13.63
C TYR A 166 -0.01 -11.61 14.32
N ASP A 167 0.68 -11.66 15.46
CA ASP A 167 0.91 -12.92 16.18
C ASP A 167 -0.38 -13.45 16.81
N GLY A 168 -0.51 -14.76 16.85
CA GLY A 168 -1.62 -15.48 17.48
C GLY A 168 -2.95 -15.40 16.73
N LEU A 169 -2.97 -14.89 15.50
CA LEU A 169 -4.16 -14.92 14.66
C LEU A 169 -4.40 -16.33 14.11
N ALA A 170 -5.65 -16.76 14.16
CA ALA A 170 -6.09 -18.01 13.53
C ALA A 170 -6.12 -17.95 12.00
N GLY A 171 -6.14 -16.75 11.48
CA GLY A 171 -6.00 -16.42 10.06
C GLY A 171 -6.04 -14.92 9.84
N MET A 172 -5.32 -14.47 8.82
CA MET A 172 -5.30 -13.09 8.33
C MET A 172 -5.94 -13.01 6.95
N LEU A 173 -6.96 -12.17 6.81
CA LEU A 173 -7.67 -11.96 5.54
C LEU A 173 -7.16 -10.68 4.89
N SER A 174 -6.31 -10.86 3.89
CA SER A 174 -5.70 -9.77 3.14
C SER A 174 -6.44 -9.54 1.82
N PHE A 175 -7.23 -8.47 1.77
CA PHE A 175 -7.95 -8.03 0.58
C PHE A 175 -7.21 -6.90 -0.14
N HIS A 176 -7.30 -6.89 -1.48
CA HIS A 176 -6.93 -5.73 -2.27
C HIS A 176 -7.81 -5.60 -3.52
N PRO A 177 -8.25 -4.39 -3.92
CA PRO A 177 -8.81 -4.16 -5.23
C PRO A 177 -7.84 -4.62 -6.32
N PHE A 178 -8.33 -5.28 -7.36
CA PHE A 178 -7.42 -5.77 -8.39
C PHE A 178 -6.63 -4.63 -9.06
N TYR A 179 -5.37 -4.87 -9.37
CA TYR A 179 -4.46 -3.90 -10.02
C TYR A 179 -3.67 -4.50 -11.19
N MET A 180 -3.65 -5.82 -11.33
CA MET A 180 -2.97 -6.52 -12.42
C MET A 180 -3.70 -7.81 -12.77
N LEU A 181 -3.83 -8.09 -14.06
CA LEU A 181 -4.28 -9.40 -14.52
C LEU A 181 -3.15 -10.44 -14.37
N PRO A 182 -3.46 -11.70 -14.11
CA PRO A 182 -4.81 -12.29 -13.96
C PRO A 182 -5.43 -12.16 -12.56
N MET A 183 -4.84 -11.41 -11.63
CA MET A 183 -5.27 -11.29 -10.23
C MET A 183 -6.54 -10.42 -10.09
N CYS A 184 -7.66 -10.89 -10.65
CA CYS A 184 -8.96 -10.23 -10.59
C CYS A 184 -10.05 -11.25 -10.25
N ASN A 185 -10.83 -11.02 -9.19
CA ASN A 185 -11.83 -11.94 -8.64
C ASN A 185 -11.25 -13.34 -8.38
N THR A 186 -10.16 -13.41 -7.65
CA THR A 186 -9.39 -14.62 -7.35
C THR A 186 -8.60 -14.49 -6.05
N VAL A 187 -7.90 -15.54 -5.67
CA VAL A 187 -6.98 -15.59 -4.53
C VAL A 187 -5.58 -15.93 -5.05
N ARG A 188 -4.52 -15.37 -4.46
CA ARG A 188 -3.16 -15.85 -4.73
C ARG A 188 -3.00 -17.28 -4.27
N TRP A 189 -2.35 -18.10 -5.12
CA TRP A 189 -2.14 -19.51 -4.85
C TRP A 189 -0.74 -19.79 -4.31
N GLU A 190 0.26 -19.83 -5.17
CA GLU A 190 1.65 -20.13 -4.78
C GLU A 190 2.58 -18.93 -4.91
N THR A 191 2.43 -18.14 -5.98
CA THR A 191 3.30 -17.00 -6.24
C THR A 191 2.82 -15.75 -5.49
N HIS A 192 3.48 -15.41 -4.39
CA HIS A 192 3.27 -14.19 -3.63
C HIS A 192 4.22 -13.06 -4.07
N CYS A 193 4.14 -11.89 -3.41
CA CYS A 193 5.09 -10.81 -3.64
C CYS A 193 6.46 -11.14 -3.04
N GLY A 194 7.51 -10.60 -3.65
CA GLY A 194 8.89 -10.74 -3.20
C GLY A 194 9.27 -9.73 -2.13
N ALA A 195 10.55 -9.69 -1.78
CA ALA A 195 11.11 -8.71 -0.86
C ALA A 195 11.12 -7.29 -1.46
N ALA A 196 10.94 -6.29 -0.61
CA ALA A 196 11.11 -4.90 -0.97
C ALA A 196 11.94 -4.17 0.08
N TYR A 197 13.00 -3.46 -0.37
CA TYR A 197 13.80 -2.59 0.47
C TYR A 197 13.71 -1.17 -0.05
N SER A 198 13.44 -0.22 0.84
CA SER A 198 13.44 1.19 0.49
C SER A 198 14.25 1.99 1.49
N MET A 199 15.14 2.83 0.97
CA MET A 199 16.04 3.66 1.77
C MET A 199 16.16 5.05 1.18
N ILE A 200 16.23 6.06 2.06
CA ILE A 200 16.58 7.43 1.73
C ILE A 200 18.07 7.62 2.03
N TYR A 201 18.79 8.10 1.05
CA TYR A 201 20.15 8.62 1.18
C TYR A 201 20.06 10.14 1.30
N ARG A 202 20.46 10.64 2.46
CA ARG A 202 20.49 12.07 2.77
C ARG A 202 21.93 12.54 2.70
N PHE A 203 22.24 13.36 1.73
CA PHE A 203 23.55 14.02 1.59
C PHE A 203 23.50 15.38 2.29
N ILE A 204 24.52 15.63 3.11
CA ILE A 204 24.65 16.86 3.91
C ILE A 204 26.01 17.46 3.64
N CYS A 205 25.99 18.72 3.18
CA CYS A 205 27.17 19.56 3.12
C CYS A 205 27.24 20.37 4.41
N ASP A 206 28.12 20.00 5.32
CA ASP A 206 28.19 20.62 6.64
C ASP A 206 28.65 22.08 6.60
N GLU A 207 29.37 22.47 5.54
CA GLU A 207 29.90 23.82 5.35
C GLU A 207 29.40 24.45 4.02
N PRO A 208 28.08 24.58 3.80
CA PRO A 208 27.52 25.08 2.53
C PRO A 208 27.84 26.56 2.25
N HIS A 209 28.35 27.28 3.23
CA HIS A 209 28.78 28.65 3.09
C HIS A 209 30.20 28.82 2.54
N LEU A 210 30.94 27.72 2.41
CA LEU A 210 32.26 27.75 1.79
C LEU A 210 32.15 27.80 0.27
N PHE A 211 32.77 28.79 -0.30
CA PHE A 211 32.96 28.90 -1.74
C PHE A 211 34.25 28.16 -2.15
N GLY A 212 34.34 27.76 -3.41
CA GLY A 212 35.56 27.15 -3.95
C GLY A 212 36.79 28.01 -3.72
N ALA A 213 37.96 27.55 -4.12
CA ALA A 213 39.27 28.09 -3.80
C ALA A 213 39.30 29.59 -3.53
N THR A 214 39.69 29.96 -2.35
CA THR A 214 39.75 31.37 -1.92
C THR A 214 41.19 31.82 -1.92
N ASP A 215 42.03 31.61 -2.78
CA ASP A 215 43.41 32.12 -2.93
C ASP A 215 44.04 32.74 -1.65
N GLY A 216 43.68 32.22 -0.47
CA GLY A 216 44.05 32.76 0.81
C GLY A 216 43.31 34.05 1.23
N ALA A 217 42.25 34.43 0.55
CA ALA A 217 41.42 35.58 0.94
C ALA A 217 40.80 35.35 2.32
N PRO A 218 40.80 36.33 3.22
CA PRO A 218 40.30 36.20 4.59
C PRO A 218 38.75 36.12 4.68
N ILE A 219 38.08 36.44 3.59
CA ILE A 219 36.61 36.44 3.48
C ILE A 219 36.22 35.55 2.29
N PRO A 220 35.27 34.61 2.45
CA PRO A 220 34.73 33.83 1.34
C PRO A 220 34.18 34.73 0.23
N GLN A 221 34.45 34.42 -1.01
CA GLN A 221 34.02 35.19 -2.16
C GLN A 221 32.55 34.86 -2.49
N SER A 222 31.64 35.78 -2.19
CA SER A 222 30.20 35.63 -2.48
C SER A 222 29.85 35.77 -3.97
N HIS A 223 30.81 36.16 -4.80
CA HIS A 223 30.66 36.31 -6.25
C HIS A 223 31.68 35.46 -7.03
N SER A 224 32.04 34.32 -6.49
CA SER A 224 32.87 33.37 -7.20
C SER A 224 32.13 32.78 -8.39
N ASP A 225 32.82 32.66 -9.53
CA ASP A 225 32.30 31.96 -10.71
C ASP A 225 32.19 30.44 -10.48
N ILE A 226 32.86 29.93 -9.44
CA ILE A 226 32.91 28.51 -9.11
C ILE A 226 32.48 28.31 -7.66
N ARG A 227 31.39 27.54 -7.47
CA ARG A 227 31.01 27.06 -6.15
C ARG A 227 31.74 25.77 -5.78
N ALA A 228 31.88 25.48 -4.50
CA ALA A 228 32.29 24.16 -4.04
C ALA A 228 31.21 23.10 -4.39
N PRO A 229 31.55 21.83 -4.54
CA PRO A 229 30.56 20.76 -4.62
C PRO A 229 29.66 20.77 -3.37
N GLY A 230 28.41 20.37 -3.54
CA GLY A 230 27.43 20.32 -2.47
C GLY A 230 26.59 19.04 -2.51
N ALA A 231 25.58 18.99 -1.65
CA ALA A 231 24.72 17.83 -1.49
C ALA A 231 23.95 17.47 -2.78
N ASN A 232 23.58 18.46 -3.60
CA ASN A 232 22.94 18.23 -4.88
C ASN A 232 23.88 17.54 -5.88
N ASP A 233 25.18 17.82 -5.86
CA ASP A 233 26.15 17.16 -6.73
C ASP A 233 26.31 15.69 -6.33
N ALA A 234 26.41 15.40 -5.03
CA ALA A 234 26.43 14.03 -4.52
C ALA A 234 25.20 13.23 -4.96
N LEU A 235 24.00 13.83 -4.83
CA LEU A 235 22.74 13.21 -5.24
C LEU A 235 22.74 12.89 -6.75
N VAL A 236 23.09 13.86 -7.59
CA VAL A 236 23.10 13.69 -9.06
C VAL A 236 24.11 12.61 -9.47
N MET A 237 25.30 12.60 -8.85
CA MET A 237 26.30 11.57 -9.10
C MET A 237 25.81 10.19 -8.69
N MET A 238 25.21 10.05 -7.50
CA MET A 238 24.63 8.78 -7.07
C MET A 238 23.53 8.29 -8.00
N TYR A 239 22.60 9.18 -8.37
CA TYR A 239 21.52 8.88 -9.30
C TYR A 239 22.06 8.34 -10.64
N ALA A 240 23.01 9.06 -11.24
CA ALA A 240 23.59 8.68 -12.52
C ALA A 240 24.36 7.34 -12.42
N GLN A 241 25.22 7.17 -11.41
CA GLN A 241 26.01 5.95 -11.25
C GLN A 241 25.14 4.73 -10.93
N ALA A 242 24.11 4.87 -10.09
CA ALA A 242 23.18 3.77 -9.80
C ALA A 242 22.48 3.29 -11.09
N ARG A 243 22.06 4.20 -11.96
CA ARG A 243 21.45 3.84 -13.26
C ARG A 243 22.43 3.17 -14.20
N MET A 244 23.69 3.63 -14.24
CA MET A 244 24.73 3.01 -15.08
C MET A 244 25.09 1.58 -14.62
N LEU A 245 25.07 1.33 -13.32
CA LEU A 245 25.44 0.04 -12.75
C LEU A 245 24.26 -0.91 -12.56
N ARG A 246 23.02 -0.47 -12.81
CA ARG A 246 21.80 -1.24 -12.56
C ARG A 246 21.86 -2.65 -13.12
N ASP A 247 22.21 -2.80 -14.39
CA ASP A 247 22.20 -4.09 -15.07
C ASP A 247 23.30 -5.05 -14.58
N THR A 248 24.30 -4.51 -13.85
CA THR A 248 25.39 -5.29 -13.27
C THR A 248 25.17 -5.64 -11.79
N MET A 249 24.18 -5.03 -11.12
CA MET A 249 23.91 -5.28 -9.71
C MET A 249 23.40 -6.70 -9.48
N LEU A 250 22.47 -7.17 -10.31
CA LEU A 250 21.93 -8.53 -10.30
C LEU A 250 21.88 -9.08 -11.73
N PRO A 251 23.03 -9.41 -12.33
CA PRO A 251 23.08 -9.97 -13.68
C PRO A 251 22.35 -11.33 -13.70
N HIS A 252 21.64 -11.62 -14.77
CA HIS A 252 20.91 -12.88 -14.99
C HIS A 252 19.75 -13.17 -14.04
N SER A 253 19.36 -12.23 -13.16
CA SER A 253 18.14 -12.34 -12.38
C SER A 253 17.00 -11.62 -13.10
N GLY A 254 16.01 -12.35 -13.54
CA GLY A 254 14.78 -11.75 -14.04
C GLY A 254 13.90 -11.21 -12.93
N GLY A 255 12.93 -10.35 -13.28
CA GLY A 255 11.84 -9.99 -12.38
C GLY A 255 12.21 -9.12 -11.16
N TRP A 256 13.32 -8.40 -11.20
CA TRP A 256 13.67 -7.41 -10.20
C TRP A 256 13.60 -5.98 -10.75
N SER A 257 13.45 -5.02 -9.85
CA SER A 257 13.47 -3.61 -10.23
C SER A 257 14.07 -2.74 -9.13
N ILE A 258 14.64 -1.62 -9.58
CA ILE A 258 15.02 -0.50 -8.73
C ILE A 258 14.36 0.74 -9.30
N SER A 259 13.75 1.54 -8.45
CA SER A 259 13.19 2.84 -8.80
C SER A 259 13.65 3.89 -7.81
N GLU A 260 13.78 5.11 -8.28
CA GLU A 260 14.28 6.23 -7.51
C GLU A 260 13.28 7.39 -7.47
N ALA A 261 13.30 8.13 -6.38
CA ALA A 261 12.57 9.39 -6.22
C ALA A 261 13.47 10.45 -5.59
N ILE A 262 13.60 11.59 -6.23
CA ILE A 262 14.30 12.74 -5.68
C ILE A 262 13.32 13.47 -4.75
N ILE A 263 13.64 13.55 -3.47
CA ILE A 263 12.80 14.21 -2.47
C ILE A 263 13.18 15.70 -2.37
N SER A 264 14.49 16.00 -2.30
CA SER A 264 15.00 17.36 -2.25
C SER A 264 16.37 17.45 -2.92
N THR A 265 16.64 18.57 -3.61
CA THR A 265 17.92 18.81 -4.29
C THR A 265 18.57 20.14 -3.88
N GLY A 266 18.12 20.76 -2.80
CA GLY A 266 18.60 22.05 -2.34
C GLY A 266 17.72 23.23 -2.77
N GLN A 267 18.21 24.45 -2.52
CA GLN A 267 17.48 25.68 -2.78
C GLN A 267 18.01 26.41 -4.02
N ALA A 268 17.10 26.98 -4.80
CA ALA A 268 17.41 27.68 -6.03
C ALA A 268 17.66 29.19 -5.83
N THR A 269 17.56 29.72 -4.61
CA THR A 269 17.63 31.17 -4.37
C THR A 269 19.05 31.70 -4.20
N ALA A 270 20.06 30.84 -4.15
CA ALA A 270 21.47 31.18 -4.07
C ALA A 270 22.26 30.23 -4.95
N ASP A 271 22.33 30.52 -6.24
CA ASP A 271 22.89 29.67 -7.29
C ASP A 271 24.42 29.47 -7.18
N ASN A 272 25.11 30.38 -6.51
CA ASN A 272 26.54 30.33 -6.29
C ASN A 272 26.95 29.65 -4.96
N LEU A 273 26.01 29.17 -4.17
CA LEU A 273 26.27 28.38 -2.97
C LEU A 273 26.09 26.88 -3.22
N PRO A 274 26.88 26.01 -2.57
CA PRO A 274 26.60 24.58 -2.57
C PRO A 274 25.30 24.30 -1.81
N ALA A 275 24.50 23.33 -2.29
CA ALA A 275 23.32 22.92 -1.55
C ALA A 275 23.72 22.21 -0.25
N GLY A 276 23.12 22.64 0.87
CA GLY A 276 23.40 22.07 2.19
C GLY A 276 22.80 20.69 2.41
N LEU A 277 21.67 20.39 1.73
CA LEU A 277 20.91 19.14 1.89
C LEU A 277 20.36 18.67 0.56
N ALA A 278 20.45 17.36 0.32
CA ALA A 278 19.74 16.68 -0.77
C ALA A 278 19.35 15.27 -0.35
N GLU A 279 18.19 14.80 -0.80
CA GLU A 279 17.61 13.52 -0.41
C GLU A 279 17.13 12.74 -1.63
N LEU A 280 17.55 11.47 -1.71
CA LEU A 280 17.24 10.55 -2.78
C LEU A 280 16.75 9.22 -2.20
N GLN A 281 15.54 8.82 -2.54
CA GLN A 281 14.98 7.52 -2.16
C GLN A 281 15.18 6.50 -3.25
N TYR A 282 15.55 5.27 -2.86
CA TYR A 282 15.49 4.09 -3.71
C TYR A 282 14.48 3.09 -3.19
N MET A 283 13.75 2.45 -4.09
CA MET A 283 12.92 1.29 -3.85
C MET A 283 13.44 0.11 -4.67
N ILE A 284 13.84 -0.95 -3.98
CA ILE A 284 14.34 -2.20 -4.55
C ILE A 284 13.24 -3.25 -4.42
N ARG A 285 12.89 -3.91 -5.52
CA ARG A 285 11.91 -5.01 -5.55
C ARG A 285 12.60 -6.23 -6.13
N VAL A 286 12.68 -7.29 -5.37
CA VAL A 286 13.45 -8.51 -5.71
C VAL A 286 12.76 -9.76 -5.18
N PRO A 287 13.03 -10.93 -5.76
CA PRO A 287 12.47 -12.19 -5.27
C PRO A 287 12.88 -12.56 -3.83
N THR A 288 14.10 -12.26 -3.40
CA THR A 288 14.63 -12.71 -2.11
C THR A 288 15.29 -11.60 -1.31
N VAL A 289 15.44 -11.83 0.00
CA VAL A 289 16.11 -10.89 0.92
C VAL A 289 17.59 -10.74 0.58
N GLU A 290 18.28 -11.83 0.20
CA GLU A 290 19.70 -11.80 -0.16
C GLU A 290 19.96 -10.92 -1.39
N MET A 291 19.05 -10.97 -2.36
CA MET A 291 19.11 -10.07 -3.52
C MET A 291 18.91 -8.61 -3.11
N ALA A 292 17.97 -8.33 -2.20
CA ALA A 292 17.77 -6.99 -1.66
C ALA A 292 19.01 -6.47 -0.93
N GLN A 293 19.62 -7.29 -0.09
CA GLN A 293 20.86 -6.98 0.63
C GLN A 293 22.01 -6.70 -0.33
N SER A 294 22.15 -7.52 -1.38
CA SER A 294 23.20 -7.33 -2.39
C SER A 294 23.07 -6.00 -3.13
N VAL A 295 21.85 -5.61 -3.53
CA VAL A 295 21.60 -4.32 -4.19
C VAL A 295 21.83 -3.16 -3.22
N SER A 296 21.33 -3.26 -1.98
CA SER A 296 21.51 -2.23 -0.94
C SER A 296 22.99 -1.98 -0.66
N ALA A 297 23.81 -3.03 -0.52
CA ALA A 297 25.23 -2.89 -0.28
C ALA A 297 25.95 -2.13 -1.42
N ARG A 298 25.53 -2.32 -2.67
CA ARG A 298 26.07 -1.57 -3.81
C ARG A 298 25.65 -0.10 -3.80
N LEU A 299 24.40 0.18 -3.46
CA LEU A 299 23.92 1.56 -3.31
C LEU A 299 24.64 2.27 -2.14
N ASP A 300 24.89 1.56 -1.04
CA ASP A 300 25.64 2.09 0.10
C ASP A 300 27.06 2.48 -0.30
N ALA A 301 27.77 1.60 -1.03
CA ALA A 301 29.10 1.88 -1.53
C ALA A 301 29.15 3.07 -2.52
N LEU A 302 28.11 3.20 -3.36
CA LEU A 302 27.99 4.38 -4.24
C LEU A 302 27.78 5.66 -3.43
N ALA A 303 26.91 5.63 -2.43
CA ALA A 303 26.62 6.77 -1.57
C ALA A 303 27.88 7.25 -0.83
N ASP A 304 28.66 6.33 -0.26
CA ASP A 304 29.93 6.66 0.41
C ASP A 304 30.95 7.26 -0.57
N THR A 305 31.02 6.71 -1.77
CA THR A 305 31.96 7.19 -2.79
C THR A 305 31.62 8.61 -3.24
N VAL A 306 30.35 8.90 -3.55
CA VAL A 306 29.98 10.24 -4.01
C VAL A 306 30.02 11.28 -2.89
N ALA A 307 29.73 10.87 -1.66
CA ALA A 307 29.88 11.73 -0.48
C ALA A 307 31.34 12.15 -0.30
N ALA A 308 32.29 11.20 -0.38
CA ALA A 308 33.71 11.49 -0.32
C ALA A 308 34.19 12.40 -1.45
N GLN A 309 33.70 12.20 -2.68
CA GLN A 309 34.07 13.03 -3.84
C GLN A 309 33.56 14.48 -3.74
N THR A 310 32.46 14.70 -3.05
CA THR A 310 31.81 16.00 -2.94
C THR A 310 32.05 16.71 -1.60
N GLY A 311 32.81 16.09 -0.70
CA GLY A 311 33.06 16.62 0.64
C GLY A 311 31.80 16.62 1.52
N CYS A 312 30.76 15.85 1.16
CA CYS A 312 29.55 15.69 1.93
C CYS A 312 29.67 14.48 2.88
N ARG A 313 28.82 14.44 3.89
CA ARG A 313 28.50 13.20 4.61
C ARG A 313 27.18 12.63 4.11
N VAL A 314 26.96 11.34 4.31
CA VAL A 314 25.73 10.66 3.94
C VAL A 314 25.11 9.99 5.17
N GLU A 315 23.80 10.20 5.33
CA GLU A 315 22.95 9.46 6.28
C GLU A 315 22.05 8.51 5.51
N ARG A 316 21.72 7.39 6.13
CA ARG A 316 20.84 6.35 5.55
C ARG A 316 19.65 6.15 6.45
N HIS A 317 18.46 6.27 5.87
CA HIS A 317 17.21 6.14 6.61
C HIS A 317 16.31 5.12 5.94
N TRP A 318 16.04 4.03 6.63
CA TRP A 318 15.14 2.99 6.15
C TRP A 318 13.70 3.49 6.07
N VAL A 319 13.05 3.21 4.94
CA VAL A 319 11.63 3.42 4.75
C VAL A 319 10.88 2.10 4.90
N CYS A 320 11.41 1.03 4.30
CA CYS A 320 10.88 -0.32 4.48
C CYS A 320 11.93 -1.41 4.25
N LYS A 321 11.69 -2.54 4.89
CA LYS A 321 12.28 -3.85 4.60
C LYS A 321 11.18 -4.88 4.75
N SER A 322 10.61 -5.37 3.65
CA SER A 322 9.60 -6.43 3.68
C SER A 322 10.16 -7.77 3.21
N ARG A 323 9.61 -8.83 3.77
CA ARG A 323 9.97 -10.23 3.46
C ARG A 323 9.20 -10.73 2.24
N PRO A 324 9.68 -11.77 1.54
CA PRO A 324 8.87 -12.51 0.57
C PRO A 324 7.68 -13.18 1.24
N GLY A 325 6.54 -13.24 0.54
CA GLY A 325 5.32 -13.82 1.09
C GLY A 325 5.33 -15.36 1.08
N LEU A 326 4.69 -15.94 2.10
CA LEU A 326 4.45 -17.37 2.22
C LEU A 326 3.06 -17.70 1.67
N ALA A 327 2.97 -18.77 0.87
CA ALA A 327 1.69 -19.28 0.41
C ALA A 327 0.97 -20.07 1.52
N ASN A 328 -0.37 -20.07 1.46
CA ASN A 328 -1.20 -20.96 2.27
C ASN A 328 -2.42 -21.39 1.44
N HIS A 329 -2.34 -22.59 0.88
CA HIS A 329 -3.37 -23.14 -0.01
C HIS A 329 -4.69 -23.39 0.73
N ALA A 330 -4.63 -23.84 1.98
CA ALA A 330 -5.82 -24.07 2.79
C ALA A 330 -6.60 -22.75 3.01
N MET A 331 -5.89 -21.65 3.27
CA MET A 331 -6.49 -20.31 3.36
C MET A 331 -7.01 -19.81 2.00
N ALA A 332 -6.26 -20.09 0.93
CA ALA A 332 -6.66 -19.71 -0.43
C ALA A 332 -7.96 -20.42 -0.86
N ASP A 333 -8.06 -21.73 -0.64
CA ASP A 333 -9.26 -22.51 -0.94
C ASP A 333 -10.46 -22.02 -0.10
N LEU A 334 -10.26 -21.77 1.20
CA LEU A 334 -11.30 -21.25 2.09
C LEU A 334 -11.89 -19.95 1.56
N VAL A 335 -11.05 -18.99 1.17
CA VAL A 335 -11.50 -17.69 0.65
C VAL A 335 -12.09 -17.83 -0.76
N TRP A 336 -11.53 -18.71 -1.60
CA TRP A 336 -12.06 -18.98 -2.92
C TRP A 336 -13.49 -19.52 -2.89
N GLU A 337 -13.81 -20.43 -1.98
CA GLU A 337 -15.18 -20.87 -1.74
C GLU A 337 -16.14 -19.71 -1.46
N GLN A 338 -15.70 -18.70 -0.70
CA GLN A 338 -16.53 -17.54 -0.40
C GLN A 338 -16.65 -16.59 -1.60
N ILE A 339 -15.60 -16.43 -2.40
CA ILE A 339 -15.66 -15.67 -3.66
C ILE A 339 -16.67 -16.33 -4.61
N GLN A 340 -16.68 -17.65 -4.74
CA GLN A 340 -17.66 -18.39 -5.57
C GLN A 340 -19.10 -18.18 -5.07
N GLN A 341 -19.29 -18.08 -3.75
CA GLN A 341 -20.61 -17.86 -3.17
C GLN A 341 -21.12 -16.43 -3.37
N VAL A 342 -20.24 -15.43 -3.28
CA VAL A 342 -20.59 -14.01 -3.44
C VAL A 342 -20.69 -13.62 -4.92
N GLY A 343 -19.79 -14.13 -5.75
CA GLY A 343 -19.68 -13.78 -7.17
C GLY A 343 -18.83 -12.53 -7.42
N ALA A 344 -18.64 -12.20 -8.69
CA ALA A 344 -17.97 -10.98 -9.11
C ALA A 344 -18.88 -9.75 -8.87
N PRO A 345 -18.29 -8.54 -8.66
CA PRO A 345 -19.09 -7.31 -8.58
C PRO A 345 -19.96 -7.08 -9.80
N VAL A 346 -21.16 -6.53 -9.60
CA VAL A 346 -22.12 -6.26 -10.66
C VAL A 346 -22.42 -4.77 -10.76
N TRP A 347 -22.16 -4.19 -11.93
CA TRP A 347 -22.43 -2.79 -12.23
C TRP A 347 -23.79 -2.63 -12.93
N ASN A 348 -24.66 -1.80 -12.35
CA ASN A 348 -25.97 -1.45 -12.92
C ASN A 348 -25.85 -0.46 -14.10
N ASP A 349 -26.95 -0.08 -14.68
CA ASP A 349 -26.98 0.81 -15.86
C ASP A 349 -26.47 2.22 -15.55
N GLU A 350 -26.68 2.73 -14.33
CA GLU A 350 -26.18 4.03 -13.89
C GLU A 350 -24.63 4.02 -13.82
N ALA A 351 -24.05 3.00 -13.20
CA ALA A 351 -22.60 2.82 -13.17
C ALA A 351 -22.02 2.71 -14.59
N LYS A 352 -22.64 1.90 -15.45
CA LYS A 352 -22.23 1.76 -16.86
C LYS A 352 -22.35 3.06 -17.65
N TYR A 353 -23.36 3.86 -17.37
CA TYR A 353 -23.50 5.19 -17.97
C TYR A 353 -22.35 6.11 -17.59
N LEU A 354 -21.96 6.16 -16.30
CA LEU A 354 -20.80 6.94 -15.85
C LEU A 354 -19.51 6.41 -16.46
N MET A 355 -19.31 5.10 -16.53
CA MET A 355 -18.13 4.49 -17.16
C MET A 355 -18.02 4.85 -18.65
N ARG A 356 -19.15 4.88 -19.40
CA ARG A 356 -19.18 5.36 -20.79
C ARG A 356 -18.79 6.85 -20.89
N LYS A 357 -19.24 7.68 -19.94
CA LYS A 357 -18.80 9.10 -19.89
C LYS A 357 -17.29 9.20 -19.69
N VAL A 358 -16.73 8.37 -18.81
CA VAL A 358 -15.28 8.34 -18.64
C VAL A 358 -14.58 7.91 -19.93
N GLN A 359 -15.07 6.87 -20.63
CA GLN A 359 -14.51 6.49 -21.94
C GLN A 359 -14.50 7.66 -22.92
N VAL A 360 -15.62 8.37 -23.08
CA VAL A 360 -15.70 9.54 -23.99
C VAL A 360 -14.70 10.63 -23.58
N ASN A 361 -14.59 10.93 -22.30
CA ASN A 361 -13.68 11.95 -21.79
C ASN A 361 -12.19 11.54 -21.85
N CYS A 362 -11.92 10.24 -22.02
CA CYS A 362 -10.59 9.71 -22.34
C CYS A 362 -10.31 9.68 -23.86
N GLY A 363 -11.22 10.15 -24.71
CA GLY A 363 -11.10 10.06 -26.15
C GLY A 363 -11.33 8.64 -26.73
N MET A 364 -11.94 7.76 -25.95
CA MET A 364 -12.26 6.39 -26.34
C MET A 364 -13.67 6.33 -26.94
N SER A 365 -13.91 5.38 -27.85
CA SER A 365 -15.28 5.08 -28.30
C SER A 365 -16.05 4.40 -27.15
N PRO A 366 -17.23 4.89 -26.79
CA PRO A 366 -18.03 4.27 -25.73
C PRO A 366 -18.51 2.88 -26.19
N ASN A 367 -18.46 1.92 -25.27
CA ASN A 367 -18.95 0.56 -25.48
C ASN A 367 -20.35 0.39 -24.88
N ASP A 368 -21.18 -0.46 -25.47
CA ASP A 368 -22.49 -0.83 -24.87
C ASP A 368 -22.30 -1.37 -23.45
N ASP A 369 -21.32 -2.26 -23.27
CA ASP A 369 -20.86 -2.69 -21.97
C ASP A 369 -19.40 -2.20 -21.75
N PRO A 370 -19.22 -1.12 -20.97
CA PRO A 370 -17.91 -0.49 -20.78
C PRO A 370 -16.99 -1.24 -19.82
N VAL A 371 -17.52 -2.23 -19.08
CA VAL A 371 -16.78 -2.97 -18.05
C VAL A 371 -15.80 -3.94 -18.69
N LEU A 372 -14.54 -3.92 -18.19
CA LEU A 372 -13.54 -4.91 -18.61
C LEU A 372 -14.04 -6.33 -18.32
N PRO A 373 -14.01 -7.27 -19.29
CA PRO A 373 -14.55 -8.62 -19.11
C PRO A 373 -14.01 -9.36 -17.88
N ALA A 374 -12.72 -9.24 -17.57
CA ALA A 374 -12.12 -9.84 -16.39
C ALA A 374 -12.78 -9.41 -15.07
N CYS A 375 -13.32 -8.19 -15.02
CA CYS A 375 -14.00 -7.70 -13.82
C CYS A 375 -15.33 -8.43 -13.52
N LYS A 376 -15.91 -9.10 -14.51
CA LYS A 376 -17.21 -9.79 -14.42
C LYS A 376 -17.09 -11.31 -14.28
N THR A 377 -15.89 -11.82 -14.33
CA THR A 377 -15.61 -13.27 -14.29
C THR A 377 -14.80 -13.65 -13.07
N LEU A 378 -15.05 -14.84 -12.57
CA LEU A 378 -14.20 -15.48 -11.56
C LEU A 378 -13.12 -16.30 -12.27
N ILE A 379 -11.93 -16.32 -11.71
CA ILE A 379 -10.85 -17.18 -12.18
C ILE A 379 -10.34 -18.01 -11.00
N ALA A 380 -10.25 -19.35 -11.18
CA ALA A 380 -9.77 -20.22 -10.13
C ALA A 380 -8.32 -19.84 -9.74
N PRO A 381 -7.94 -19.93 -8.46
CA PRO A 381 -6.60 -19.57 -7.99
C PRO A 381 -5.48 -20.26 -8.77
N GLN A 382 -5.64 -21.55 -9.07
CA GLN A 382 -4.66 -22.34 -9.82
C GLN A 382 -4.55 -21.90 -11.29
N ASP A 383 -5.67 -21.50 -11.92
CA ASP A 383 -5.67 -21.00 -13.29
C ASP A 383 -5.01 -19.62 -13.36
N ALA A 384 -5.31 -18.75 -12.39
CA ALA A 384 -4.65 -17.45 -12.27
C ALA A 384 -3.13 -17.59 -12.03
N GLU A 385 -2.73 -18.55 -11.19
CA GLU A 385 -1.32 -18.90 -10.97
C GLU A 385 -0.65 -19.37 -12.27
N ALA A 386 -1.29 -20.26 -13.04
CA ALA A 386 -0.75 -20.75 -14.29
C ALA A 386 -0.46 -19.61 -15.28
N ILE A 387 -1.41 -18.69 -15.44
CA ILE A 387 -1.24 -17.50 -16.31
C ILE A 387 -0.11 -16.59 -15.79
N LEU A 388 -0.06 -16.34 -14.48
CA LEU A 388 1.00 -15.54 -13.88
C LEU A 388 2.39 -16.14 -14.13
N ARG A 389 2.51 -17.47 -14.01
CA ARG A 389 3.74 -18.21 -14.21
C ARG A 389 4.30 -18.11 -15.63
N GLU A 390 3.45 -17.93 -16.65
CA GLU A 390 3.90 -17.74 -18.04
C GLU A 390 4.83 -16.54 -18.22
N SER A 391 4.69 -15.51 -17.38
CA SER A 391 5.49 -14.28 -17.43
C SER A 391 6.74 -14.31 -16.54
N LEU A 392 6.94 -15.37 -15.75
CA LEU A 392 8.02 -15.44 -14.77
C LEU A 392 9.08 -16.49 -15.15
N PRO A 393 10.37 -16.24 -14.84
CA PRO A 393 11.39 -17.28 -14.95
C PRO A 393 11.00 -18.53 -14.17
N PRO A 394 11.34 -19.75 -14.65
CA PRO A 394 10.89 -21.00 -14.03
C PRO A 394 11.25 -21.15 -12.55
N ASN A 395 12.40 -20.62 -12.14
CA ASN A 395 12.92 -20.70 -10.76
C ASN A 395 12.53 -19.50 -9.88
N GLN A 396 11.87 -18.48 -10.44
CA GLN A 396 11.43 -17.33 -9.66
C GLN A 396 10.09 -17.65 -8.99
N ARG A 397 10.07 -17.63 -7.65
CA ARG A 397 8.89 -17.99 -6.85
C ARG A 397 7.98 -16.82 -6.48
N ASN A 398 8.45 -15.58 -6.68
CA ASN A 398 7.75 -14.37 -6.26
C ASN A 398 7.61 -13.40 -7.43
N SER A 399 6.55 -12.59 -7.42
CA SER A 399 6.26 -11.58 -8.44
C SER A 399 5.87 -10.25 -7.79
N THR A 400 6.42 -9.15 -8.29
CA THR A 400 6.18 -7.80 -7.76
C THR A 400 6.63 -7.64 -6.29
N SER A 401 6.15 -6.60 -5.60
CA SER A 401 6.35 -6.42 -4.17
C SER A 401 5.12 -5.76 -3.54
N ASP A 402 4.85 -6.15 -2.31
CA ASP A 402 3.77 -5.59 -1.50
C ASP A 402 4.09 -5.96 -0.05
N ASP A 403 3.77 -5.12 0.92
CA ASP A 403 4.15 -5.33 2.32
C ASP A 403 3.19 -6.24 3.11
N TYR A 404 2.02 -6.63 2.52
CA TYR A 404 1.18 -7.67 3.13
C TYR A 404 1.93 -8.99 3.36
N THR A 405 3.02 -9.19 2.65
CA THR A 405 3.87 -10.37 2.77
C THR A 405 4.39 -10.58 4.19
N ASP A 406 4.60 -9.51 4.93
CA ASP A 406 4.99 -9.60 6.34
C ASP A 406 3.91 -10.25 7.22
N MET A 407 2.62 -10.06 6.91
CA MET A 407 1.53 -10.76 7.59
C MET A 407 1.62 -12.28 7.41
N THR A 408 2.01 -12.73 6.20
CA THR A 408 2.11 -14.16 5.86
C THR A 408 3.16 -14.91 6.65
N CYS A 409 4.12 -14.20 7.26
CA CYS A 409 5.17 -14.77 8.11
C CYS A 409 4.75 -14.88 9.59
N HIS A 410 3.58 -14.34 9.96
CA HIS A 410 3.09 -14.31 11.34
C HIS A 410 1.81 -15.11 11.56
N ALA A 411 0.99 -15.28 10.52
CA ALA A 411 -0.26 -16.00 10.59
C ALA A 411 -0.62 -16.66 9.25
N PRO A 412 -1.43 -17.74 9.25
CA PRO A 412 -2.03 -18.25 8.02
C PRO A 412 -2.75 -17.13 7.29
N THR A 413 -2.37 -16.81 6.05
CA THR A 413 -2.87 -15.61 5.35
C THR A 413 -3.37 -15.98 3.95
N ALA A 414 -4.56 -15.47 3.59
CA ALA A 414 -5.02 -15.43 2.21
C ALA A 414 -4.92 -14.01 1.65
N ARG A 415 -4.34 -13.83 0.47
CA ARG A 415 -4.37 -12.57 -0.30
C ARG A 415 -5.33 -12.75 -1.47
N PHE A 416 -6.44 -12.02 -1.44
CA PHE A 416 -7.45 -12.11 -2.49
C PHE A 416 -7.76 -10.76 -3.13
N TYR A 417 -8.35 -10.83 -4.31
CA TYR A 417 -8.65 -9.68 -5.13
C TYR A 417 -10.10 -9.70 -5.58
N MET A 418 -10.77 -8.54 -5.49
CA MET A 418 -12.06 -8.30 -6.11
C MET A 418 -11.92 -7.21 -7.18
N ALA A 419 -12.72 -7.31 -8.20
CA ALA A 419 -12.70 -6.38 -9.31
C ALA A 419 -13.10 -4.97 -8.87
N ARG A 420 -12.19 -4.00 -9.00
CA ARG A 420 -12.52 -2.58 -9.07
C ARG A 420 -13.06 -2.25 -10.46
N PRO A 421 -13.79 -1.12 -10.64
CA PRO A 421 -14.26 -0.73 -11.97
C PRO A 421 -13.08 -0.47 -12.90
N ALA A 422 -13.05 -1.16 -14.02
CA ALA A 422 -12.06 -0.98 -15.08
C ALA A 422 -12.73 -0.96 -16.45
N LEU A 423 -12.20 -0.13 -17.34
CA LEU A 423 -12.80 0.11 -18.66
C LEU A 423 -12.29 -0.87 -19.71
N LYS A 424 -13.18 -1.30 -20.57
CA LYS A 424 -12.86 -1.98 -21.82
C LYS A 424 -12.41 -0.95 -22.87
N GLY A 425 -11.48 -1.33 -23.74
CA GLY A 425 -11.16 -0.57 -24.94
C GLY A 425 -9.78 0.08 -24.99
N GLY A 426 -8.87 -0.29 -24.07
CA GLY A 426 -7.46 0.12 -24.12
C GLY A 426 -6.98 0.86 -22.89
N PRO A 427 -5.71 1.29 -22.86
CA PRO A 427 -5.17 2.04 -21.74
C PRO A 427 -5.88 3.40 -21.63
N TYR A 428 -6.04 3.86 -20.40
CA TYR A 428 -6.61 5.17 -20.08
C TYR A 428 -5.79 5.84 -18.97
N PRO A 429 -5.86 7.19 -18.86
CA PRO A 429 -5.02 7.94 -17.94
C PRO A 429 -5.40 7.68 -16.47
N ALA A 430 -4.45 7.95 -15.57
CA ALA A 430 -4.60 7.73 -14.12
C ALA A 430 -5.82 8.46 -13.51
N TRP A 431 -6.18 9.66 -14.03
CA TRP A 431 -7.36 10.37 -13.57
C TRP A 431 -8.65 9.53 -13.72
N ALA A 432 -8.76 8.75 -14.79
CA ALA A 432 -9.93 7.91 -15.02
C ALA A 432 -10.01 6.76 -14.01
N MET A 433 -8.87 6.14 -13.67
CA MET A 433 -8.83 5.13 -12.59
C MET A 433 -9.26 5.71 -11.26
N ASN A 434 -8.78 6.90 -10.95
CA ASN A 434 -9.08 7.62 -9.72
C ASN A 434 -10.58 8.01 -9.66
N ALA A 435 -11.11 8.60 -10.74
CA ALA A 435 -12.52 8.95 -10.85
C ALA A 435 -13.45 7.73 -10.66
N LEU A 436 -13.13 6.61 -11.33
CA LEU A 436 -13.88 5.35 -11.19
C LEU A 436 -13.80 4.80 -9.76
N GLY A 437 -12.69 4.99 -9.05
CA GLY A 437 -12.51 4.60 -7.65
C GLY A 437 -13.19 5.53 -6.65
N GLY A 438 -13.57 6.75 -7.06
CA GLY A 438 -14.19 7.75 -6.20
C GLY A 438 -15.71 7.89 -6.40
N MET A 439 -16.25 7.57 -7.58
CA MET A 439 -17.68 7.64 -7.83
C MET A 439 -18.40 6.47 -7.15
N PRO A 440 -19.35 6.72 -6.21
CA PRO A 440 -20.04 5.65 -5.47
C PRO A 440 -20.66 4.59 -6.39
N GLN A 441 -21.34 5.00 -7.46
CA GLN A 441 -22.01 4.07 -8.37
C GLN A 441 -21.04 3.06 -9.00
N THR A 442 -19.78 3.44 -9.18
CA THR A 442 -18.78 2.58 -9.82
C THR A 442 -17.97 1.76 -8.82
N ILE A 443 -17.67 2.28 -7.62
CA ILE A 443 -16.81 1.59 -6.66
C ILE A 443 -17.57 0.73 -5.63
N ASP A 444 -18.79 1.13 -5.24
CA ASP A 444 -19.58 0.44 -4.21
C ASP A 444 -19.83 -1.04 -4.50
N PRO A 445 -20.05 -1.49 -5.75
CA PRO A 445 -20.19 -2.92 -6.03
C PRO A 445 -19.01 -3.77 -5.57
N MET A 446 -17.78 -3.25 -5.70
CA MET A 446 -16.59 -3.90 -5.19
C MET A 446 -16.54 -3.89 -3.65
N VAL A 447 -16.81 -2.73 -3.03
CA VAL A 447 -16.82 -2.61 -1.56
C VAL A 447 -17.76 -3.63 -0.94
N GLN A 448 -18.98 -3.74 -1.48
CA GLN A 448 -19.97 -4.71 -1.00
C GLN A 448 -19.53 -6.16 -1.20
N ALA A 449 -19.04 -6.50 -2.39
CA ALA A 449 -18.60 -7.87 -2.68
C ALA A 449 -17.42 -8.27 -1.79
N ALA A 450 -16.42 -7.39 -1.64
CA ALA A 450 -15.27 -7.64 -0.80
C ALA A 450 -15.64 -7.75 0.69
N SER A 451 -16.51 -6.87 1.21
CA SER A 451 -17.02 -6.96 2.59
C SER A 451 -17.73 -8.28 2.85
N LYS A 452 -18.54 -8.77 1.90
CA LYS A 452 -19.19 -10.08 2.01
C LYS A 452 -18.19 -11.22 2.04
N VAL A 453 -17.21 -11.24 1.13
CA VAL A 453 -16.16 -12.27 1.10
C VAL A 453 -15.38 -12.28 2.41
N LEU A 454 -14.98 -11.11 2.92
CA LEU A 454 -14.26 -11.00 4.20
C LEU A 454 -15.09 -11.55 5.36
N ALA A 455 -16.36 -11.16 5.46
CA ALA A 455 -17.24 -11.62 6.54
C ALA A 455 -17.48 -13.13 6.49
N LEU A 456 -17.76 -13.69 5.32
CA LEU A 456 -17.98 -15.13 5.16
C LEU A 456 -16.72 -15.93 5.48
N SER A 457 -15.55 -15.45 5.03
CA SER A 457 -14.26 -16.08 5.31
C SER A 457 -13.90 -16.04 6.79
N ALA A 458 -14.16 -14.91 7.45
CA ALA A 458 -13.95 -14.77 8.89
C ALA A 458 -14.85 -15.70 9.70
N LEU A 459 -16.14 -15.78 9.38
CA LEU A 459 -17.07 -16.71 10.02
C LEU A 459 -16.62 -18.17 9.81
N ARG A 460 -16.16 -18.53 8.61
CA ARG A 460 -15.61 -19.86 8.35
C ARG A 460 -14.40 -20.16 9.24
N LEU A 461 -13.47 -19.20 9.38
CA LEU A 461 -12.33 -19.34 10.29
C LEU A 461 -12.74 -19.42 11.77
N LEU A 462 -13.78 -18.72 12.19
CA LEU A 462 -14.26 -18.75 13.58
C LEU A 462 -14.96 -20.07 13.94
N GLU A 463 -15.71 -20.66 13.01
CA GLU A 463 -16.57 -21.82 13.29
C GLU A 463 -15.92 -23.17 12.93
N ASP A 464 -15.09 -23.22 11.87
CA ASP A 464 -14.52 -24.46 11.35
C ASP A 464 -13.12 -24.73 11.90
N LYS A 465 -13.05 -25.68 12.86
CA LYS A 465 -11.78 -26.12 13.48
C LYS A 465 -10.85 -26.82 12.50
N ASP A 466 -11.41 -27.60 11.58
CA ASP A 466 -10.62 -28.42 10.66
C ASP A 466 -9.98 -27.50 9.60
N ALA A 467 -10.71 -26.51 9.11
CA ALA A 467 -10.15 -25.50 8.21
C ALA A 467 -9.01 -24.70 8.86
N ARG A 468 -9.19 -24.27 10.13
CA ARG A 468 -8.11 -23.60 10.88
C ARG A 468 -6.89 -24.49 11.07
N PHE A 469 -7.13 -25.76 11.43
CA PHE A 469 -6.04 -26.71 11.64
C PHE A 469 -5.25 -26.95 10.36
N ALA A 470 -5.92 -27.14 9.22
CA ALA A 470 -5.27 -27.28 7.93
C ALA A 470 -4.42 -26.03 7.56
N ALA A 471 -4.99 -24.85 7.76
CA ALA A 471 -4.29 -23.58 7.51
C ALA A 471 -3.05 -23.42 8.42
N GLN A 472 -3.16 -23.77 9.70
CA GLN A 472 -2.06 -23.67 10.66
C GLN A 472 -0.94 -24.66 10.34
N VAL A 473 -1.27 -25.91 10.03
CA VAL A 473 -0.28 -26.96 9.66
C VAL A 473 0.51 -26.55 8.42
N GLU A 474 -0.17 -26.02 7.40
CA GLU A 474 0.52 -25.53 6.22
C GLU A 474 1.38 -24.30 6.52
N PHE A 475 0.91 -23.36 7.33
CA PHE A 475 1.66 -22.18 7.75
C PHE A 475 2.96 -22.55 8.45
N GLU A 476 2.91 -23.43 9.48
CA GLU A 476 4.11 -23.85 10.20
C GLU A 476 5.13 -24.51 9.25
N ARG A 477 4.66 -25.43 8.40
CA ARG A 477 5.54 -26.07 7.42
C ARG A 477 6.21 -25.07 6.48
N ARG A 478 5.44 -24.09 5.94
CA ARG A 478 5.98 -23.06 5.03
C ARG A 478 6.95 -22.13 5.74
N LYS A 479 6.68 -21.84 7.00
CA LYS A 479 7.54 -21.00 7.83
C LYS A 479 8.85 -21.70 8.15
N ASP A 480 8.82 -22.99 8.50
CA ASP A 480 10.03 -23.78 8.76
C ASP A 480 10.93 -23.89 7.52
N ASP A 481 10.33 -23.99 6.32
CA ASP A 481 11.06 -24.01 5.05
C ASP A 481 11.72 -22.64 4.72
N GLN A 482 11.22 -21.56 5.27
CA GLN A 482 11.64 -20.19 4.96
C GLN A 482 11.56 -19.27 6.20
N ASP A 483 12.28 -19.63 7.28
CA ASP A 483 12.29 -18.84 8.52
C ASP A 483 13.13 -17.57 8.37
N ILE A 484 12.48 -16.49 7.96
CA ILE A 484 13.09 -15.17 7.89
C ILE A 484 12.50 -14.34 9.03
N PRO A 485 13.31 -13.89 10.02
CA PRO A 485 12.82 -13.05 11.10
C PRO A 485 12.34 -11.70 10.57
N PRO A 486 11.52 -10.95 11.35
CA PRO A 486 11.15 -9.59 10.99
C PRO A 486 12.38 -8.73 10.71
N LEU A 487 12.34 -7.99 9.61
CA LEU A 487 13.50 -7.21 9.12
C LEU A 487 13.49 -5.75 9.60
N CYS A 488 12.39 -5.31 10.22
CA CYS A 488 12.24 -3.94 10.70
C CYS A 488 12.99 -3.74 12.02
N ASP A 489 14.19 -3.21 11.92
CA ASP A 489 15.10 -2.83 13.01
C ASP A 489 15.29 -1.30 13.08
N TYR A 490 14.39 -0.53 12.52
CA TYR A 490 14.45 0.92 12.38
C TYR A 490 13.11 1.55 12.87
N PRO A 491 13.13 2.82 13.29
CA PRO A 491 11.90 3.53 13.64
C PRO A 491 11.06 3.84 12.39
N ALA A 492 9.77 4.06 12.58
CA ALA A 492 8.91 4.55 11.50
C ALA A 492 9.46 5.88 10.94
N PRO A 493 9.60 6.04 9.61
CA PRO A 493 10.25 7.21 9.01
C PRO A 493 9.31 8.42 8.93
N ILE A 494 8.58 8.71 9.99
CA ILE A 494 7.59 9.79 10.06
C ILE A 494 8.21 11.19 10.10
N GLN A 495 9.47 11.28 10.52
CA GLN A 495 10.22 12.54 10.60
C GLN A 495 10.81 13.01 9.27
N PHE A 496 10.68 12.23 8.19
CA PHE A 496 11.14 12.67 6.88
C PHE A 496 10.26 13.79 6.33
N ASN A 497 10.88 14.71 5.63
CA ASN A 497 10.24 15.85 5.01
C ASN A 497 9.52 15.44 3.71
N TRP A 498 8.50 14.59 3.84
CA TRP A 498 7.65 14.28 2.70
C TRP A 498 6.94 15.55 2.24
N PRO A 499 6.92 15.85 0.93
CA PRO A 499 6.14 16.98 0.42
C PRO A 499 4.65 16.77 0.70
N GLU A 500 4.01 17.78 1.25
CA GLU A 500 2.56 17.79 1.50
C GLU A 500 1.92 18.92 0.72
N TYR A 501 0.79 18.65 0.08
CA TYR A 501 -0.05 19.70 -0.47
C TYR A 501 -1.04 20.14 0.61
N SER A 502 -0.89 21.33 1.12
CA SER A 502 -1.65 21.83 2.26
C SER A 502 -2.23 23.22 2.00
N GLU A 503 -3.24 23.57 2.79
CA GLU A 503 -3.79 24.92 2.82
C GLU A 503 -2.94 25.80 3.73
N THR A 504 -2.52 26.95 3.21
CA THR A 504 -1.71 27.94 3.92
C THR A 504 -2.41 29.28 3.96
N ALA A 505 -1.89 30.23 4.73
CA ALA A 505 -2.39 31.63 4.75
C ALA A 505 -2.31 32.32 3.38
N ARG A 506 -1.52 31.80 2.45
CA ARG A 506 -1.36 32.32 1.08
C ARG A 506 -2.19 31.52 0.06
N GLY A 507 -3.01 30.56 0.49
CA GLY A 507 -3.73 29.64 -0.34
C GLY A 507 -3.11 28.23 -0.34
N HIS A 508 -3.50 27.42 -1.32
CA HIS A 508 -2.96 26.07 -1.45
C HIS A 508 -1.53 26.07 -1.97
N ASP A 509 -0.66 25.37 -1.28
CA ASP A 509 0.76 25.27 -1.63
C ASP A 509 1.35 23.96 -1.15
N TRP A 510 2.56 23.63 -1.65
CA TRP A 510 3.35 22.55 -1.10
C TRP A 510 3.99 22.98 0.22
N HIS A 511 3.84 22.15 1.21
CA HIS A 511 4.54 22.24 2.47
C HIS A 511 5.53 21.09 2.59
N ILE A 512 6.78 21.42 2.91
CA ILE A 512 7.80 20.44 3.26
C ILE A 512 8.01 20.57 4.78
N PRO A 513 7.53 19.59 5.58
CA PRO A 513 7.70 19.64 7.02
C PRO A 513 9.18 19.67 7.40
N THR A 514 9.52 20.44 8.42
CA THR A 514 10.86 20.44 9.01
C THR A 514 10.91 19.50 10.21
N SER A 515 12.10 18.96 10.51
CA SER A 515 12.31 18.05 11.65
C SER A 515 11.97 18.64 13.02
N ASP A 516 11.88 19.96 13.10
CA ASP A 516 11.63 20.69 14.36
C ASP A 516 10.14 21.05 14.55
N ALA A 517 9.28 20.67 13.64
CA ALA A 517 7.83 20.81 13.81
C ALA A 517 7.32 19.66 14.69
N SER A 518 7.46 19.82 16.00
CA SER A 518 6.82 18.99 17.02
C SER A 518 5.35 19.35 17.17
#